data_39357293dfa3dc183c4b8da7501637bb
#
_entry.id   39357293dfa3dc183c4b8da7501637bb
#
_cell.length_a   1.000
_cell.length_b   1.000
_cell.length_c   1.000
_cell.angle_alpha   90.00
_cell.angle_beta   90.00
_cell.angle_gamma   90.00
#
_symmetry.space_group_name_H-M   'P 1'
#
loop_
_entity.id
_entity.type
_entity.pdbx_description
1 polymer ?
#
loop_
_entity_poly.entity_id
_entity_poly.type
_entity_poly.pdbx_seq_one_letter_code
_entity_poly.pdbx_strand_id
1 'polypeptide(L)'
;MRRGAVGLGLAVFAGCLAVAAPRLASASDERLLWDAPRVFSIQPRPFRLGHEFQLGLGVLPTDAFYVGAVAAASYTFHFTDFWAWEIAGGGYSLNFDTALKSELLNDYGVAPVGGGGERISAFVMSGLVVKPLFGKVALWNDTLTYGETFFTVSSGAMNKGKFTRFAMGLGVGLRLWWTPVVSWRIDLRDLMSFNRPLPEHSFFLLISTAFSVARAPESK
;
A
#
# COMPACT_ATOMS: atom_id res chain seq x y z
N MET A 1 -38.14 3.70 16.15
CA MET A 1 -37.83 4.86 15.32
C MET A 1 -36.42 5.34 15.62
N ARG A 2 -35.42 4.97 14.81
CA ARG A 2 -34.12 5.64 14.72
C ARG A 2 -33.57 5.36 13.33
N ARG A 3 -33.87 6.28 12.41
CA ARG A 3 -33.22 6.41 11.08
C ARG A 3 -32.26 7.58 11.20
N GLY A 4 -30.99 7.38 10.81
CA GLY A 4 -30.10 8.51 10.60
C GLY A 4 -28.67 8.27 11.08
N ALA A 5 -27.86 7.51 10.33
CA ALA A 5 -26.39 7.59 10.40
C ALA A 5 -25.68 6.87 9.23
N VAL A 6 -26.22 6.90 8.01
CA VAL A 6 -25.57 6.27 6.84
C VAL A 6 -25.06 7.31 5.84
N GLY A 7 -25.30 8.59 6.07
CA GLY A 7 -25.05 9.66 5.10
C GLY A 7 -23.66 10.32 5.16
N LEU A 8 -22.89 10.15 6.21
CA LEU A 8 -21.66 10.96 6.41
C LEU A 8 -20.39 10.37 5.80
N GLY A 9 -20.35 9.07 5.58
CA GLY A 9 -19.14 8.40 5.04
C GLY A 9 -18.89 8.60 3.55
N LEU A 10 -19.93 8.83 2.77
CA LEU A 10 -19.81 8.98 1.31
C LEU A 10 -19.41 10.39 0.88
N ALA A 11 -19.71 11.39 1.71
CA ALA A 11 -19.44 12.80 1.39
C ALA A 11 -17.96 13.18 1.48
N VAL A 12 -17.19 12.50 2.33
CA VAL A 12 -15.76 12.81 2.51
C VAL A 12 -14.91 12.29 1.36
N PHE A 13 -15.31 11.18 0.72
CA PHE A 13 -14.57 10.62 -0.41
C PHE A 13 -14.79 11.40 -1.73
N ALA A 14 -15.98 11.99 -1.90
CA ALA A 14 -16.28 12.83 -3.06
C ALA A 14 -15.57 14.19 -3.02
N GLY A 15 -15.27 14.71 -1.82
CA GLY A 15 -14.61 16.00 -1.64
C GLY A 15 -13.14 16.03 -2.07
N CYS A 16 -12.42 14.90 -1.94
CA CYS A 16 -11.01 14.83 -2.31
C CYS A 16 -10.77 14.71 -3.82
N LEU A 17 -11.76 14.26 -4.61
CA LEU A 17 -11.62 14.21 -6.07
C LEU A 17 -11.86 15.56 -6.75
N ALA A 18 -12.55 16.47 -6.10
CA ALA A 18 -12.92 17.77 -6.71
C ALA A 18 -11.79 18.81 -6.70
N VAL A 19 -10.71 18.60 -5.94
CA VAL A 19 -9.59 19.56 -5.83
C VAL A 19 -8.57 19.41 -6.96
N ALA A 20 -8.62 18.34 -7.75
CA ALA A 20 -7.63 18.05 -8.79
C ALA A 20 -8.07 18.47 -10.20
N ALA A 21 -9.12 19.24 -10.37
CA ALA A 21 -9.45 19.81 -11.67
C ALA A 21 -8.46 20.96 -11.98
N PRO A 22 -7.60 20.83 -12.99
CA PRO A 22 -6.74 21.92 -13.39
C PRO A 22 -7.64 23.06 -13.89
N ARG A 23 -7.54 24.22 -13.27
CA ARG A 23 -8.12 25.44 -13.81
C ARG A 23 -7.43 25.68 -15.15
N LEU A 24 -8.17 25.56 -16.23
CA LEU A 24 -7.73 26.03 -17.54
C LEU A 24 -7.53 27.54 -17.43
N ALA A 25 -6.30 27.95 -17.22
CA ALA A 25 -5.93 29.34 -17.38
C ALA A 25 -6.10 29.65 -18.86
N SER A 26 -7.06 30.54 -19.16
CA SER A 26 -7.24 31.09 -20.50
C SER A 26 -6.02 31.98 -20.80
N ALA A 27 -5.03 31.41 -21.49
CA ALA A 27 -3.93 32.15 -22.06
C ALA A 27 -4.43 32.82 -23.33
N SER A 28 -4.80 34.08 -23.18
CA SER A 28 -4.97 34.98 -24.31
C SER A 28 -3.57 35.37 -24.81
N ASP A 29 -3.35 35.10 -26.09
CA ASP A 29 -2.38 35.77 -26.96
C ASP A 29 -0.88 35.48 -26.74
N GLU A 30 -0.45 34.28 -27.17
CA GLU A 30 0.97 34.06 -27.47
C GLU A 30 1.18 33.15 -28.68
N ARG A 31 0.95 33.73 -29.86
CA ARG A 31 1.28 33.06 -31.13
C ARG A 31 2.78 32.96 -31.44
N LEU A 32 3.64 33.41 -30.54
CA LEU A 32 5.11 33.47 -30.77
C LEU A 32 5.93 32.42 -30.05
N LEU A 33 5.31 31.49 -29.32
CA LEU A 33 6.05 30.41 -28.62
C LEU A 33 5.89 29.03 -29.27
N TRP A 34 5.33 28.93 -30.45
CA TRP A 34 5.07 27.65 -31.10
C TRP A 34 6.31 26.99 -31.73
N ASP A 35 7.42 27.75 -31.91
CA ASP A 35 8.67 27.23 -32.45
C ASP A 35 9.73 26.88 -31.39
N ALA A 36 9.43 27.08 -30.12
CA ALA A 36 10.31 26.56 -29.10
C ALA A 36 10.20 25.03 -29.04
N PRO A 37 11.31 24.28 -29.15
CA PRO A 37 11.27 22.83 -29.02
C PRO A 37 10.64 22.54 -27.66
N ARG A 38 9.51 21.82 -27.70
CA ARG A 38 8.85 21.38 -26.47
C ARG A 38 9.80 20.45 -25.75
N VAL A 39 10.54 20.98 -24.79
CA VAL A 39 11.37 20.19 -23.91
C VAL A 39 10.44 19.49 -22.95
N PHE A 40 9.94 18.33 -23.36
CA PHE A 40 9.34 17.40 -22.43
C PHE A 40 10.48 16.86 -21.57
N SER A 41 10.65 17.43 -20.40
CA SER A 41 11.51 16.84 -19.39
C SER A 41 10.81 15.61 -18.79
N ILE A 42 10.53 14.64 -19.65
CA ILE A 42 10.15 13.30 -19.18
C ILE A 42 11.45 12.70 -18.68
N GLN A 43 11.58 12.64 -17.36
CA GLN A 43 12.72 11.99 -16.75
C GLN A 43 12.65 10.51 -17.10
N PRO A 44 13.55 9.98 -17.97
CA PRO A 44 13.50 8.57 -18.33
C PRO A 44 13.74 7.77 -17.05
N ARG A 45 12.90 6.76 -16.82
CA ARG A 45 13.12 5.80 -15.70
C ARG A 45 14.40 5.01 -16.04
N PRO A 46 15.46 5.14 -15.22
CA PRO A 46 16.71 4.42 -15.48
C PRO A 46 16.56 2.92 -15.25
N PHE A 47 15.54 2.52 -14.46
CA PHE A 47 15.31 1.13 -14.09
C PHE A 47 13.99 0.65 -14.69
N ARG A 48 14.07 -0.23 -15.70
CA ARG A 48 12.91 -0.93 -16.25
C ARG A 48 12.75 -2.24 -15.53
N LEU A 49 11.63 -2.36 -14.80
CA LEU A 49 11.30 -3.54 -14.02
C LEU A 49 10.61 -4.59 -14.89
N GLY A 50 11.00 -5.85 -14.72
CA GLY A 50 10.29 -6.99 -15.27
C GLY A 50 9.67 -7.83 -14.16
N HIS A 51 10.51 -8.50 -13.41
CA HIS A 51 10.14 -9.36 -12.30
C HIS A 51 10.69 -8.81 -11.00
N GLU A 52 9.92 -8.90 -9.93
CA GLU A 52 10.30 -8.38 -8.62
C GLU A 52 9.90 -9.36 -7.53
N PHE A 53 10.85 -9.69 -6.68
CA PHE A 53 10.67 -10.45 -5.46
C PHE A 53 10.87 -9.53 -4.26
N GLN A 54 9.94 -9.55 -3.34
CA GLN A 54 9.95 -8.71 -2.15
C GLN A 54 9.91 -9.58 -0.90
N LEU A 55 10.73 -9.21 0.08
CA LEU A 55 10.72 -9.79 1.43
C LEU A 55 10.71 -8.66 2.44
N GLY A 56 9.89 -8.77 3.47
CA GLY A 56 9.77 -7.70 4.45
C GLY A 56 9.22 -8.13 5.78
N LEU A 57 9.37 -7.21 6.72
CA LEU A 57 8.83 -7.31 8.08
C LEU A 57 7.89 -6.13 8.31
N GLY A 58 6.84 -6.37 9.05
CA GLY A 58 5.83 -5.35 9.29
C GLY A 58 5.11 -5.51 10.60
N VAL A 59 4.24 -4.55 10.86
CA VAL A 59 3.35 -4.55 12.02
C VAL A 59 1.90 -4.49 11.57
N LEU A 60 1.08 -5.27 12.25
CA LEU A 60 -0.35 -5.37 12.00
C LEU A 60 -1.08 -5.14 13.31
N PRO A 61 -1.36 -3.88 13.70
CA PRO A 61 -2.22 -3.59 14.83
C PRO A 61 -3.64 -4.05 14.49
N THR A 62 -4.04 -5.20 15.03
CA THR A 62 -5.35 -5.79 14.74
C THR A 62 -6.44 -5.09 15.54
N ASP A 63 -6.18 -4.86 16.83
CA ASP A 63 -7.06 -4.10 17.75
C ASP A 63 -6.25 -3.56 18.95
N ALA A 64 -6.95 -3.00 19.95
CA ALA A 64 -6.32 -2.48 21.15
C ALA A 64 -5.62 -3.56 22.02
N PHE A 65 -5.96 -4.83 21.84
CA PHE A 65 -5.50 -5.95 22.67
C PHE A 65 -4.42 -6.80 22.02
N TYR A 66 -4.28 -6.71 20.69
CA TYR A 66 -3.36 -7.53 19.92
C TYR A 66 -2.59 -6.74 18.87
N VAL A 67 -1.28 -6.96 18.81
CA VAL A 67 -0.41 -6.44 17.78
C VAL A 67 0.29 -7.62 17.11
N GLY A 68 0.21 -7.69 15.78
CA GLY A 68 0.89 -8.71 14.98
C GLY A 68 2.25 -8.20 14.49
N ALA A 69 3.31 -9.00 14.66
CA ALA A 69 4.53 -8.85 13.88
C ALA A 69 4.42 -9.74 12.65
N VAL A 70 4.57 -9.17 11.47
CA VAL A 70 4.32 -9.85 10.19
C VAL A 70 5.61 -10.05 9.44
N ALA A 71 5.86 -11.28 8.98
CA ALA A 71 6.82 -11.56 7.93
C ALA A 71 6.05 -11.74 6.62
N ALA A 72 6.41 -11.00 5.57
CA ALA A 72 5.71 -11.01 4.30
C ALA A 72 6.67 -11.21 3.13
N ALA A 73 6.16 -11.85 2.09
CA ALA A 73 6.82 -12.02 0.82
C ALA A 73 5.84 -11.75 -0.31
N SER A 74 6.33 -11.18 -1.42
CA SER A 74 5.51 -11.04 -2.61
C SER A 74 6.32 -11.18 -3.88
N TYR A 75 5.60 -11.52 -4.95
CA TYR A 75 6.11 -11.56 -6.30
C TYR A 75 5.26 -10.68 -7.21
N THR A 76 5.91 -9.75 -7.89
CA THR A 76 5.26 -8.75 -8.74
C THR A 76 5.83 -8.83 -10.15
N PHE A 77 4.95 -8.82 -11.14
CA PHE A 77 5.28 -8.72 -12.55
C PHE A 77 4.93 -7.33 -13.08
N HIS A 78 5.87 -6.67 -13.73
CA HIS A 78 5.72 -5.32 -14.26
C HIS A 78 5.42 -5.38 -15.75
N PHE A 79 4.19 -5.01 -16.14
CA PHE A 79 3.78 -4.93 -17.55
C PHE A 79 4.37 -3.70 -18.23
N THR A 80 4.26 -2.57 -17.54
CA THR A 80 4.72 -1.27 -18.00
C THR A 80 5.41 -0.53 -16.86
N ASP A 81 5.92 0.65 -17.15
CA ASP A 81 6.49 1.52 -16.11
C ASP A 81 5.44 2.03 -15.11
N PHE A 82 4.14 2.02 -15.50
CA PHE A 82 3.01 2.47 -14.67
C PHE A 82 2.26 1.34 -14.00
N TRP A 83 2.14 0.17 -14.66
CA TRP A 83 1.29 -0.92 -14.24
C TRP A 83 2.11 -2.16 -13.90
N ALA A 84 1.79 -2.75 -12.79
CA ALA A 84 2.34 -4.03 -12.38
C ALA A 84 1.23 -4.88 -11.74
N TRP A 85 1.46 -6.18 -11.71
CA TRP A 85 0.59 -7.14 -11.07
C TRP A 85 1.36 -7.85 -9.95
N GLU A 86 0.95 -7.63 -8.72
CA GLU A 86 1.35 -8.46 -7.59
C GLU A 86 0.63 -9.79 -7.73
N ILE A 87 1.28 -10.76 -8.37
CA ILE A 87 0.68 -12.08 -8.69
C ILE A 87 0.36 -12.81 -7.40
N ALA A 88 1.28 -12.79 -6.47
CA ALA A 88 1.11 -13.36 -5.14
C ALA A 88 1.83 -12.50 -4.11
N GLY A 89 1.11 -12.10 -3.10
CA GLY A 89 1.64 -11.46 -1.89
C GLY A 89 1.05 -12.16 -0.69
N GLY A 90 1.87 -12.49 0.30
CA GLY A 90 1.39 -13.15 1.49
C GLY A 90 2.21 -12.81 2.71
N GLY A 91 1.64 -13.02 3.88
CA GLY A 91 2.31 -12.82 5.14
C GLY A 91 1.81 -13.75 6.24
N TYR A 92 2.69 -13.97 7.18
CA TYR A 92 2.41 -14.69 8.41
C TYR A 92 2.59 -13.75 9.59
N SER A 93 1.61 -13.71 10.49
CA SER A 93 1.57 -12.81 11.64
C SER A 93 1.74 -13.58 12.95
N LEU A 94 2.74 -13.17 13.71
CA LEU A 94 2.92 -13.54 15.10
C LEU A 94 2.19 -12.49 15.97
N ASN A 95 1.17 -12.89 16.68
CA ASN A 95 0.33 -11.99 17.47
C ASN A 95 0.76 -11.95 18.92
N PHE A 96 1.02 -10.75 19.43
CA PHE A 96 1.39 -10.47 20.81
C PHE A 96 0.24 -9.75 21.54
N ASP A 97 0.10 -10.06 22.82
CA ASP A 97 -0.83 -9.35 23.70
C ASP A 97 -0.27 -7.97 24.04
N THR A 98 -1.13 -6.94 24.04
CA THR A 98 -0.74 -5.58 24.43
C THR A 98 -0.70 -5.42 25.96
N ALA A 99 -0.01 -4.36 26.42
CA ALA A 99 0.03 -4.01 27.84
C ALA A 99 -1.38 -3.79 28.41
N LEU A 100 -2.27 -3.17 27.63
CA LEU A 100 -3.66 -2.91 28.05
C LEU A 100 -4.40 -4.19 28.39
N LYS A 101 -4.20 -5.28 27.65
CA LYS A 101 -4.80 -6.57 27.95
C LYS A 101 -4.27 -7.13 29.27
N SER A 102 -2.96 -6.99 29.51
CA SER A 102 -2.31 -7.46 30.72
C SER A 102 -2.80 -6.68 31.95
N GLU A 103 -2.95 -5.38 31.84
CA GLU A 103 -3.48 -4.52 32.90
C GLU A 103 -4.94 -4.88 33.24
N LEU A 104 -5.79 -5.05 32.23
CA LEU A 104 -7.20 -5.44 32.47
C LEU A 104 -7.31 -6.80 33.20
N LEU A 105 -6.43 -7.73 32.83
CA LEU A 105 -6.43 -9.05 33.47
C LEU A 105 -5.90 -8.97 34.93
N ASN A 106 -4.79 -8.24 35.15
CA ASN A 106 -4.08 -8.20 36.42
C ASN A 106 -4.78 -7.29 37.45
N ASP A 107 -5.27 -6.11 37.02
CA ASP A 107 -5.78 -5.08 37.91
C ASP A 107 -7.31 -5.21 38.14
N TYR A 108 -8.01 -5.72 37.14
CA TYR A 108 -9.48 -5.79 37.17
C TYR A 108 -10.01 -7.23 37.10
N GLY A 109 -9.17 -8.23 36.88
CA GLY A 109 -9.59 -9.62 36.73
C GLY A 109 -10.51 -9.88 35.55
N VAL A 110 -10.58 -8.93 34.59
CA VAL A 110 -11.47 -8.98 33.43
C VAL A 110 -10.66 -9.45 32.22
N ALA A 111 -10.89 -10.68 31.78
CA ALA A 111 -10.42 -11.10 30.48
C ALA A 111 -11.31 -10.46 29.40
N PRO A 112 -10.76 -9.68 28.43
CA PRO A 112 -11.56 -9.19 27.35
C PRO A 112 -12.05 -10.37 26.51
N VAL A 113 -13.29 -10.78 26.76
CA VAL A 113 -13.93 -11.91 26.06
C VAL A 113 -14.65 -11.35 24.84
N GLY A 114 -14.16 -11.71 23.64
CA GLY A 114 -14.99 -11.62 22.44
C GLY A 114 -15.28 -10.24 21.88
N GLY A 115 -14.46 -9.26 22.12
CA GLY A 115 -14.48 -8.05 21.28
C GLY A 115 -13.83 -8.38 19.96
N GLY A 116 -14.61 -8.63 18.90
CA GLY A 116 -14.28 -8.65 17.44
C GLY A 116 -12.86 -8.92 16.93
N GLY A 117 -11.87 -8.91 17.78
CA GLY A 117 -10.44 -9.00 17.50
C GLY A 117 -9.97 -10.44 17.28
N GLU A 118 -10.49 -11.11 16.27
CA GLU A 118 -9.89 -12.39 15.87
C GLU A 118 -8.49 -12.12 15.31
N ARG A 119 -7.51 -12.83 15.85
CA ARG A 119 -6.10 -12.72 15.43
C ARG A 119 -5.94 -13.09 13.97
N ILE A 120 -5.30 -12.23 13.21
CA ILE A 120 -4.90 -12.53 11.84
C ILE A 120 -3.61 -13.34 11.92
N SER A 121 -3.64 -14.59 11.43
CA SER A 121 -2.47 -15.46 11.44
C SER A 121 -1.75 -15.50 10.10
N ALA A 122 -2.47 -15.48 9.00
CA ALA A 122 -1.87 -15.47 7.67
C ALA A 122 -2.82 -14.81 6.66
N PHE A 123 -2.25 -14.28 5.59
CA PHE A 123 -3.02 -13.79 4.45
C PHE A 123 -2.27 -14.05 3.14
N VAL A 124 -3.03 -14.23 2.07
CA VAL A 124 -2.52 -14.33 0.70
C VAL A 124 -3.40 -13.48 -0.19
N MET A 125 -2.77 -12.61 -0.98
CA MET A 125 -3.46 -11.64 -1.81
C MET A 125 -2.82 -11.57 -3.20
N SER A 126 -3.62 -11.18 -4.18
CA SER A 126 -3.17 -10.83 -5.52
C SER A 126 -3.78 -9.49 -5.90
N GLY A 127 -3.04 -8.64 -6.61
CA GLY A 127 -3.55 -7.31 -6.87
C GLY A 127 -2.79 -6.53 -7.93
N LEU A 128 -3.39 -5.42 -8.33
CA LEU A 128 -2.80 -4.48 -9.27
C LEU A 128 -2.03 -3.40 -8.52
N VAL A 129 -0.89 -3.03 -9.07
CA VAL A 129 -0.02 -1.97 -8.57
C VAL A 129 0.07 -0.88 -9.63
N VAL A 130 -0.25 0.34 -9.25
CA VAL A 130 -0.17 1.54 -10.10
C VAL A 130 0.93 2.44 -9.57
N LYS A 131 1.83 2.89 -10.44
CA LYS A 131 3.01 3.66 -10.11
C LYS A 131 2.99 5.04 -10.77
N PRO A 132 2.19 5.99 -10.26
CA PRO A 132 1.98 7.27 -10.92
C PRO A 132 3.16 8.22 -10.82
N LEU A 133 3.89 8.19 -9.71
CA LEU A 133 4.94 9.15 -9.42
C LEU A 133 6.30 8.48 -9.36
N PHE A 134 7.22 9.03 -10.13
CA PHE A 134 8.62 8.65 -10.15
C PHE A 134 9.48 9.91 -10.21
N GLY A 135 10.54 9.96 -9.42
CA GLY A 135 11.40 11.13 -9.39
C GLY A 135 12.71 10.90 -8.67
N LYS A 136 13.54 11.93 -8.65
CA LYS A 136 14.75 11.97 -7.84
C LYS A 136 14.40 12.51 -6.45
N VAL A 137 14.88 11.83 -5.44
CA VAL A 137 14.72 12.21 -4.03
C VAL A 137 16.09 12.48 -3.46
N ALA A 138 16.28 13.67 -2.85
CA ALA A 138 17.48 13.96 -2.09
C ALA A 138 17.38 13.31 -0.72
N LEU A 139 18.29 12.39 -0.43
CA LEU A 139 18.45 11.82 0.90
C LEU A 139 19.59 12.56 1.61
N TRP A 140 19.31 13.09 2.80
CA TRP A 140 20.30 13.77 3.65
C TRP A 140 21.20 14.77 2.92
N ASN A 141 20.62 15.62 2.07
CA ASN A 141 21.25 16.75 1.41
C ASN A 141 22.37 16.45 0.39
N ASP A 142 23.03 15.28 0.47
CA ASP A 142 24.20 14.96 -0.36
C ASP A 142 24.00 13.80 -1.32
N THR A 143 22.99 12.97 -1.08
CA THR A 143 22.76 11.76 -1.89
C THR A 143 21.46 11.85 -2.67
N LEU A 144 21.56 11.83 -3.99
CA LEU A 144 20.40 11.72 -4.88
C LEU A 144 20.10 10.25 -5.15
N THR A 145 18.91 9.83 -4.76
CA THR A 145 18.38 8.52 -5.11
C THR A 145 17.10 8.65 -5.94
N TYR A 146 16.65 7.56 -6.53
CA TYR A 146 15.38 7.52 -7.23
C TYR A 146 14.29 7.03 -6.28
N GLY A 147 13.14 7.72 -6.31
CA GLY A 147 11.96 7.37 -5.55
C GLY A 147 10.76 7.12 -6.45
N GLU A 148 9.89 6.22 -6.02
CA GLU A 148 8.65 5.87 -6.70
C GLU A 148 7.53 5.75 -5.68
N THR A 149 6.39 6.39 -5.96
CA THR A 149 5.17 6.17 -5.18
C THR A 149 4.27 5.20 -5.93
N PHE A 150 3.66 4.28 -5.22
CA PHE A 150 2.75 3.32 -5.83
C PHE A 150 1.49 3.13 -4.99
N PHE A 151 0.42 2.75 -5.67
CA PHE A 151 -0.86 2.36 -5.08
C PHE A 151 -1.12 0.91 -5.40
N THR A 152 -1.69 0.19 -4.46
CA THR A 152 -2.02 -1.23 -4.61
C THR A 152 -3.50 -1.45 -4.32
N VAL A 153 -4.17 -2.19 -5.19
CA VAL A 153 -5.51 -2.71 -4.98
C VAL A 153 -5.44 -4.22 -5.10
N SER A 154 -5.74 -4.91 -4.03
CA SER A 154 -5.59 -6.36 -3.97
C SER A 154 -6.82 -7.05 -3.40
N SER A 155 -6.95 -8.32 -3.71
CA SER A 155 -7.97 -9.21 -3.16
C SER A 155 -7.38 -10.59 -2.89
N GLY A 156 -7.96 -11.30 -1.95
CA GLY A 156 -7.45 -12.61 -1.61
C GLY A 156 -8.14 -13.23 -0.40
N ALA A 157 -7.40 -14.03 0.32
CA ALA A 157 -7.88 -14.74 1.49
C ALA A 157 -7.03 -14.39 2.72
N MET A 158 -7.70 -14.23 3.85
CA MET A 158 -7.10 -13.96 5.14
C MET A 158 -7.59 -14.98 6.15
N ASN A 159 -6.66 -15.56 6.88
CA ASN A 159 -6.97 -16.47 7.98
C ASN A 159 -7.12 -15.66 9.27
N LYS A 160 -8.36 -15.55 9.75
CA LYS A 160 -8.70 -14.79 10.94
C LYS A 160 -9.32 -15.73 11.98
N GLY A 161 -8.62 -15.92 13.10
CA GLY A 161 -9.00 -16.89 14.11
C GLY A 161 -9.02 -18.33 13.58
N LYS A 162 -10.19 -18.94 13.55
CA LYS A 162 -10.41 -20.31 13.04
C LYS A 162 -10.96 -20.35 11.61
N PHE A 163 -11.22 -19.19 11.00
CA PHE A 163 -11.90 -19.12 9.70
C PHE A 163 -11.04 -18.41 8.67
N THR A 164 -11.06 -18.92 7.45
CA THR A 164 -10.55 -18.23 6.28
C THR A 164 -11.65 -17.35 5.71
N ARG A 165 -11.34 -16.08 5.49
CA ARG A 165 -12.28 -15.07 5.00
C ARG A 165 -11.74 -14.43 3.73
N PHE A 166 -12.66 -14.01 2.88
CA PHE A 166 -12.30 -13.16 1.75
C PHE A 166 -11.85 -11.79 2.28
N ALA A 167 -10.78 -11.27 1.73
CA ALA A 167 -10.25 -9.97 2.08
C ALA A 167 -9.93 -9.15 0.83
N MET A 168 -10.05 -7.83 0.97
CA MET A 168 -9.58 -6.85 0.00
C MET A 168 -8.52 -5.98 0.66
N GLY A 169 -7.58 -5.48 -0.13
CA GLY A 169 -6.52 -4.59 0.34
C GLY A 169 -6.42 -3.35 -0.51
N LEU A 170 -6.35 -2.21 0.14
CA LEU A 170 -5.98 -0.94 -0.49
C LEU A 170 -4.68 -0.48 0.14
N GLY A 171 -3.71 -0.09 -0.67
CA GLY A 171 -2.41 0.29 -0.16
C GLY A 171 -1.79 1.45 -0.90
N VAL A 172 -0.92 2.15 -0.20
CA VAL A 172 -0.02 3.16 -0.72
C VAL A 172 1.37 2.87 -0.21
N GLY A 173 2.38 3.07 -1.05
CA GLY A 173 3.75 2.85 -0.63
C GLY A 173 4.73 3.76 -1.36
N LEU A 174 5.92 3.77 -0.78
CA LEU A 174 7.08 4.45 -1.30
C LEU A 174 8.17 3.42 -1.58
N ARG A 175 8.86 3.60 -2.68
CA ARG A 175 10.04 2.83 -3.06
C ARG A 175 11.22 3.77 -3.17
N LEU A 176 12.36 3.35 -2.62
CA LEU A 176 13.64 4.02 -2.76
C LEU A 176 14.65 3.04 -3.37
N TRP A 177 15.29 3.47 -4.44
CA TRP A 177 16.28 2.67 -5.15
C TRP A 177 17.66 2.82 -4.51
N TRP A 178 18.22 1.72 -4.05
CA TRP A 178 19.59 1.67 -3.56
C TRP A 178 20.58 1.31 -4.67
N THR A 179 20.20 0.31 -5.47
CA THR A 179 20.94 -0.13 -6.67
C THR A 179 19.94 -0.40 -7.79
N PRO A 180 20.40 -0.63 -9.04
CA PRO A 180 19.49 -1.02 -10.13
C PRO A 180 18.68 -2.29 -9.87
N VAL A 181 19.14 -3.15 -8.97
CA VAL A 181 18.53 -4.45 -8.65
C VAL A 181 17.80 -4.42 -7.31
N VAL A 182 18.29 -3.62 -6.36
CA VAL A 182 17.79 -3.62 -4.98
C VAL A 182 17.10 -2.31 -4.67
N SER A 183 15.91 -2.39 -4.13
CA SER A 183 15.15 -1.23 -3.64
C SER A 183 14.53 -1.52 -2.28
N TRP A 184 14.34 -0.47 -1.50
CA TRP A 184 13.57 -0.53 -0.26
C TRP A 184 12.17 -0.03 -0.51
N ARG A 185 11.21 -0.67 0.15
CA ARG A 185 9.81 -0.30 0.06
C ARG A 185 9.23 -0.13 1.45
N ILE A 186 8.37 0.87 1.58
CA ILE A 186 7.52 1.07 2.74
C ILE A 186 6.09 1.03 2.22
N ASP A 187 5.31 0.08 2.67
CA ASP A 187 3.93 -0.15 2.26
C ASP A 187 3.00 0.07 3.45
N LEU A 188 1.99 0.92 3.29
CA LEU A 188 0.87 1.02 4.19
C LEU A 188 -0.36 0.48 3.48
N ARG A 189 -0.98 -0.57 4.03
CA ARG A 189 -2.16 -1.20 3.45
C ARG A 189 -3.29 -1.27 4.48
N ASP A 190 -4.51 -1.04 4.03
CA ASP A 190 -5.74 -1.35 4.75
C ASP A 190 -6.26 -2.69 4.23
N LEU A 191 -6.30 -3.69 5.10
CA LEU A 191 -6.82 -5.02 4.81
C LEU A 191 -8.25 -5.09 5.34
N MET A 192 -9.22 -5.12 4.43
CA MET A 192 -10.63 -5.22 4.73
C MET A 192 -11.06 -6.68 4.67
N SER A 193 -11.49 -7.25 5.78
CA SER A 193 -12.09 -8.59 5.82
C SER A 193 -13.60 -8.50 5.89
N PHE A 194 -14.28 -9.28 5.05
CA PHE A 194 -15.73 -9.29 5.00
C PHE A 194 -16.28 -10.28 6.02
N ASN A 195 -16.68 -9.74 7.17
CA ASN A 195 -17.40 -10.44 8.21
C ASN A 195 -18.77 -9.79 8.37
N ARG A 196 -19.84 -10.59 8.33
CA ARG A 196 -21.20 -10.04 8.45
C ARG A 196 -21.42 -9.47 9.87
N PRO A 197 -22.07 -8.30 9.99
CA PRO A 197 -22.69 -7.46 8.96
C PRO A 197 -21.80 -6.34 8.41
N LEU A 198 -20.62 -6.08 8.98
CA LEU A 198 -19.76 -4.95 8.59
C LEU A 198 -18.36 -5.44 8.21
N PRO A 199 -17.70 -4.78 7.23
CA PRO A 199 -16.30 -5.04 6.94
C PRO A 199 -15.42 -4.62 8.13
N GLU A 200 -14.44 -5.43 8.45
CA GLU A 200 -13.44 -5.15 9.47
C GLU A 200 -12.15 -4.69 8.81
N HIS A 201 -11.64 -3.54 9.24
CA HIS A 201 -10.42 -2.92 8.75
C HIS A 201 -9.23 -3.30 9.61
N SER A 202 -8.11 -3.57 8.99
CA SER A 202 -6.84 -3.86 9.67
C SER A 202 -5.70 -3.19 8.92
N PHE A 203 -5.09 -2.21 9.55
CA PHE A 203 -3.96 -1.50 8.96
C PHE A 203 -2.69 -2.33 9.08
N PHE A 204 -1.92 -2.35 8.02
CA PHE A 204 -0.70 -3.12 7.89
C PHE A 204 0.42 -2.21 7.39
N LEU A 205 1.48 -2.08 8.17
CA LEU A 205 2.68 -1.35 7.79
C LEU A 205 3.80 -2.35 7.55
N LEU A 206 4.37 -2.34 6.35
CA LEU A 206 5.45 -3.24 5.93
C LEU A 206 6.67 -2.43 5.48
N ILE A 207 7.83 -2.81 5.99
CA ILE A 207 9.13 -2.38 5.47
C ILE A 207 9.78 -3.58 4.81
N SER A 208 10.22 -3.43 3.57
CA SER A 208 10.67 -4.56 2.77
C SER A 208 11.83 -4.20 1.85
N THR A 209 12.58 -5.22 1.48
CA THR A 209 13.59 -5.17 0.43
C THR A 209 13.04 -5.89 -0.79
N ALA A 210 13.12 -5.24 -1.94
CA ALA A 210 12.70 -5.79 -3.20
C ALA A 210 13.91 -5.99 -4.12
N PHE A 211 13.96 -7.17 -4.73
CA PHE A 211 14.96 -7.60 -5.70
C PHE A 211 14.31 -7.63 -7.07
N SER A 212 14.81 -6.79 -7.98
CA SER A 212 14.21 -6.59 -9.30
C SER A 212 15.12 -7.12 -10.39
N VAL A 213 14.55 -7.89 -11.30
CA VAL A 213 15.23 -8.31 -12.53
C VAL A 213 14.76 -7.35 -13.63
N ALA A 214 15.74 -6.72 -14.30
CA ALA A 214 15.47 -5.77 -15.36
C ALA A 214 14.76 -6.45 -16.55
N ARG A 215 13.80 -5.74 -17.13
CA ARG A 215 13.21 -6.12 -18.42
C ARG A 215 14.24 -5.87 -19.53
N ALA A 216 14.38 -6.84 -20.44
CA ALA A 216 15.22 -6.65 -21.62
C ALA A 216 14.77 -5.39 -22.39
N PRO A 217 15.71 -4.60 -22.94
CA PRO A 217 15.35 -3.45 -23.77
C PRO A 217 14.54 -3.96 -24.97
N GLU A 218 13.42 -3.31 -25.22
CA GLU A 218 12.62 -3.57 -26.42
C GLU A 218 13.47 -3.17 -27.64
N SER A 219 13.85 -4.14 -28.44
CA SER A 219 14.51 -3.88 -29.74
C SER A 219 13.53 -3.11 -30.61
N LYS A 220 13.85 -1.85 -30.88
CA LYS A 220 13.15 -1.03 -31.89
C LYS A 220 13.52 -1.51 -33.29
#